data_a22d580ca7377aa2c36da516e772987a
#
_entry.id   a22d580ca7377aa2c36da516e772987a
#
_cell.length_a   1.000
_cell.length_b   1.000
_cell.length_c   1.000
_cell.angle_alpha   90.00
_cell.angle_beta   90.00
_cell.angle_gamma   90.00
#
_symmetry.space_group_name_H-M   'P 1'
#
loop_
_entity.id
_entity.type
_entity.pdbx_description
1 polymer ?
#
loop_
_entity_poly.entity_id
_entity_poly.type
_entity_poly.pdbx_seq_one_letter_code
_entity_poly.pdbx_strand_id
1 'polypeptide(L)'
;MNDWIAYFGPQNRYRFSLGELKITDDNLSVFETGHCRFLNDRLMVHDDRFIMVIDGLILNRKELFNLYQTDDLAHLVVKMREKNPDDFFQAFRGPFTGLFVEKNTHKALVFTNQTGDSAVFCYQRGDLSVFSSNFYLLSQFLKENRLPATFGVQAAHWMLTFGFQIDASTFIQEVHRLLPGKAMYLNNGCWSEVAYHRFQSGDLTVSEEEAVEQIDGLFRQAVKRCFDKDLEYGYRQHLADMSAGMDSRMVNVVAQALGYDKITNISYSQTGSEEERLAKRAVQHLGNKLIFGTLDPHEFIFDLEKLTRMDFGTYLYCGITGGERLLSKIDFNAFGAEQTGQLGDIAIGTFVKTASNAVNPSAVRCSNWLPLDSRYDVNPEHFENQDLYSLYTRGFLGAMSSWFVRKNYTFALSPFIDVDFMGFCYNLPLDYRRNHRLYWKWVKRYYPDALTIPTSRKRIPETLFEKSVDFGQRGLHKALRIGHKTLHGMGLTRSSVSARSSMNPYQYWYDTDPAMRTFFNEYYSKNLSLLDDFPETAAEVRAMFESPVILDKIMALTVLAARNVFF
;
A
#
# COMPACT_ATOMS: atom_id res chain seq x y z
N MET A 1 -9.48 -3.05 -13.08
CA MET A 1 -8.78 -1.90 -13.69
C MET A 1 -7.75 -2.40 -14.68
N ASN A 2 -7.19 -1.52 -15.52
CA ASN A 2 -6.21 -1.94 -16.49
C ASN A 2 -4.87 -2.25 -15.86
N ASP A 3 -4.20 -3.21 -16.49
CA ASP A 3 -2.79 -3.49 -16.27
C ASP A 3 -2.12 -3.63 -17.63
N TRP A 4 -0.84 -3.35 -17.67
CA TRP A 4 -0.03 -3.50 -18.88
C TRP A 4 1.15 -4.43 -18.62
N ILE A 5 1.56 -5.10 -19.71
CA ILE A 5 2.81 -5.85 -19.79
C ILE A 5 3.51 -5.51 -21.10
N ALA A 6 4.79 -5.22 -21.01
CA ALA A 6 5.63 -4.92 -22.17
C ALA A 6 6.87 -5.82 -22.17
N TYR A 7 7.26 -6.32 -23.32
CA TYR A 7 8.55 -6.96 -23.45
C TYR A 7 9.40 -6.33 -24.54
N PHE A 8 10.67 -6.18 -24.24
CA PHE A 8 11.73 -5.83 -25.18
C PHE A 8 12.47 -7.12 -25.56
N GLY A 9 12.49 -7.44 -26.85
CA GLY A 9 13.07 -8.65 -27.41
C GLY A 9 12.60 -8.91 -28.82
N PRO A 10 13.06 -9.98 -29.49
CA PRO A 10 12.72 -10.26 -30.86
C PRO A 10 11.21 -10.38 -31.08
N GLN A 11 10.70 -9.69 -32.14
CA GLN A 11 9.29 -9.73 -32.50
C GLN A 11 8.77 -11.17 -32.66
N ASN A 12 7.50 -11.38 -32.30
CA ASN A 12 6.78 -12.65 -32.48
C ASN A 12 7.41 -13.89 -31.83
N ARG A 13 8.48 -13.71 -31.03
CA ARG A 13 9.12 -14.81 -30.32
C ARG A 13 8.34 -15.23 -29.08
N TYR A 14 7.68 -14.26 -28.43
CA TYR A 14 6.96 -14.47 -27.19
C TYR A 14 5.46 -14.24 -27.37
N ARG A 15 4.64 -15.06 -26.68
CA ARG A 15 3.18 -15.00 -26.72
C ARG A 15 2.64 -14.59 -25.35
N PHE A 16 1.48 -13.95 -25.36
CA PHE A 16 0.75 -13.63 -24.15
C PHE A 16 -0.76 -13.69 -24.42
N SER A 17 -1.43 -14.67 -23.80
CA SER A 17 -2.85 -14.97 -24.07
C SER A 17 -3.82 -14.17 -23.20
N LEU A 18 -3.36 -13.63 -22.06
CA LEU A 18 -4.21 -12.93 -21.10
C LEU A 18 -4.42 -11.45 -21.42
N GLY A 19 -3.74 -10.90 -22.43
CA GLY A 19 -3.83 -9.49 -22.79
C GLY A 19 -4.07 -9.27 -24.26
N GLU A 20 -4.64 -8.11 -24.59
CA GLU A 20 -4.78 -7.64 -25.97
C GLU A 20 -3.50 -6.91 -26.39
N LEU A 21 -2.91 -7.30 -27.51
CA LEU A 21 -1.75 -6.62 -28.10
C LEU A 21 -2.17 -5.22 -28.56
N LYS A 22 -1.57 -4.18 -28.00
CA LYS A 22 -1.88 -2.77 -28.32
C LYS A 22 -0.80 -2.10 -29.15
N ILE A 23 0.47 -2.42 -28.88
CA ILE A 23 1.61 -1.81 -29.57
C ILE A 23 2.57 -2.91 -29.99
N THR A 24 3.02 -2.83 -31.24
CA THR A 24 4.13 -3.63 -31.76
C THR A 24 5.08 -2.69 -32.51
N ASP A 25 6.34 -2.75 -32.15
CA ASP A 25 7.45 -2.07 -32.84
C ASP A 25 8.64 -3.04 -32.89
N ASP A 26 9.70 -2.77 -33.66
CA ASP A 26 10.78 -3.71 -34.00
C ASP A 26 11.20 -4.69 -32.90
N ASN A 27 11.42 -4.21 -31.70
CA ASN A 27 11.83 -5.02 -30.55
C ASN A 27 10.95 -4.83 -29.30
N LEU A 28 9.76 -4.25 -29.45
CA LEU A 28 8.86 -3.98 -28.34
C LEU A 28 7.44 -4.45 -28.66
N SER A 29 6.85 -5.17 -27.73
CA SER A 29 5.42 -5.46 -27.74
C SER A 29 4.79 -5.06 -26.42
N VAL A 30 3.63 -4.40 -26.48
CA VAL A 30 2.87 -3.98 -25.29
C VAL A 30 1.47 -4.57 -25.35
N PHE A 31 1.10 -5.26 -24.30
CA PHE A 31 -0.23 -5.84 -24.09
C PHE A 31 -0.95 -5.13 -22.95
N GLU A 32 -2.26 -5.14 -23.04
CA GLU A 32 -3.14 -4.57 -22.06
C GLU A 32 -4.20 -5.57 -21.61
N THR A 33 -4.60 -5.48 -20.34
CA THR A 33 -5.69 -6.27 -19.78
C THR A 33 -6.68 -5.38 -19.03
N GLY A 34 -7.95 -5.81 -18.96
CA GLY A 34 -8.97 -5.19 -18.12
C GLY A 34 -9.70 -4.00 -18.74
N HIS A 35 -10.39 -3.21 -17.89
CA HIS A 35 -11.21 -2.07 -18.27
C HIS A 35 -10.68 -0.78 -17.66
N CYS A 36 -10.54 0.27 -18.46
CA CYS A 36 -10.11 1.57 -18.01
C CYS A 36 -11.29 2.45 -17.58
N ARG A 37 -11.24 2.99 -16.36
CA ARG A 37 -12.25 3.92 -15.86
C ARG A 37 -11.85 5.38 -16.00
N PHE A 38 -10.55 5.67 -16.00
CA PHE A 38 -10.00 7.03 -15.96
C PHE A 38 -9.17 7.29 -17.22
N LEU A 39 -9.87 7.31 -18.37
CA LEU A 39 -9.23 7.34 -19.71
C LEU A 39 -8.40 8.60 -19.96
N ASN A 40 -8.78 9.75 -19.40
CA ASN A 40 -8.07 11.00 -19.65
C ASN A 40 -6.71 11.10 -18.93
N ASP A 41 -6.44 10.24 -17.96
CA ASP A 41 -5.14 10.16 -17.25
C ASP A 41 -4.25 9.05 -17.83
N ARG A 42 -4.65 8.47 -18.95
CA ARG A 42 -4.01 7.33 -19.56
C ARG A 42 -3.44 7.66 -20.91
N LEU A 43 -2.27 7.09 -21.21
CA LEU A 43 -1.69 7.09 -22.55
C LEU A 43 -1.41 5.65 -23.03
N MET A 44 -1.72 5.42 -24.30
CA MET A 44 -1.27 4.28 -25.05
C MET A 44 -1.05 4.78 -26.49
N VAL A 45 0.12 5.37 -26.74
CA VAL A 45 0.46 6.09 -27.98
C VAL A 45 1.66 5.42 -28.64
N HIS A 46 1.57 5.25 -29.94
CA HIS A 46 2.62 4.77 -30.82
C HIS A 46 2.63 5.63 -32.09
N ASP A 47 3.62 6.48 -32.21
CA ASP A 47 3.84 7.33 -33.40
C ASP A 47 5.25 7.12 -34.00
N ASP A 48 5.65 7.95 -34.94
CA ASP A 48 6.95 7.85 -35.62
C ASP A 48 8.14 8.15 -34.69
N ARG A 49 7.94 8.89 -33.60
CA ARG A 49 8.99 9.36 -32.70
C ARG A 49 8.98 8.63 -31.36
N PHE A 50 7.79 8.33 -30.83
CA PHE A 50 7.63 7.89 -29.46
C PHE A 50 6.68 6.70 -29.32
N ILE A 51 6.96 5.89 -28.28
CA ILE A 51 5.97 4.99 -27.68
C ILE A 51 5.78 5.45 -26.24
N MET A 52 4.53 5.70 -25.85
CA MET A 52 4.18 6.19 -24.53
C MET A 52 3.06 5.32 -23.95
N VAL A 53 3.34 4.75 -22.79
CA VAL A 53 2.35 4.04 -21.97
C VAL A 53 2.34 4.70 -20.61
N ILE A 54 1.19 5.23 -20.20
CA ILE A 54 0.95 5.69 -18.84
C ILE A 54 -0.36 5.07 -18.37
N ASP A 55 -0.34 4.44 -17.22
CA ASP A 55 -1.51 3.90 -16.53
C ASP A 55 -1.56 4.43 -15.10
N GLY A 56 -2.72 4.95 -14.70
CA GLY A 56 -2.90 5.49 -13.36
C GLY A 56 -3.84 6.69 -13.30
N LEU A 57 -3.66 7.50 -12.25
CA LEU A 57 -4.30 8.79 -12.05
C LEU A 57 -3.25 9.88 -11.86
N ILE A 58 -3.25 10.90 -12.71
CA ILE A 58 -2.40 12.08 -12.56
C ILE A 58 -3.24 13.16 -11.87
N LEU A 59 -3.17 13.23 -10.54
CA LEU A 59 -4.03 14.08 -9.72
C LEU A 59 -3.85 15.57 -10.04
N ASN A 60 -2.65 15.99 -10.39
CA ASN A 60 -2.32 17.36 -10.76
C ASN A 60 -2.31 17.62 -12.27
N ARG A 61 -2.98 16.78 -13.08
CA ARG A 61 -3.00 16.92 -14.54
C ARG A 61 -3.41 18.31 -15.01
N LYS A 62 -4.47 18.89 -14.45
CA LYS A 62 -4.93 20.24 -14.81
C LYS A 62 -3.92 21.33 -14.44
N GLU A 63 -3.23 21.19 -13.31
CA GLU A 63 -2.15 22.09 -12.92
C GLU A 63 -1.03 22.06 -13.97
N LEU A 64 -0.65 20.85 -14.41
CA LEU A 64 0.37 20.66 -15.45
C LEU A 64 -0.10 21.16 -16.82
N PHE A 65 -1.35 20.93 -17.21
CA PHE A 65 -1.90 21.46 -18.46
C PHE A 65 -1.81 22.98 -18.51
N ASN A 66 -2.18 23.65 -17.41
CA ASN A 66 -2.06 25.11 -17.31
C ASN A 66 -0.59 25.57 -17.38
N LEU A 67 0.31 24.88 -16.65
CA LEU A 67 1.73 25.23 -16.61
C LEU A 67 2.41 25.09 -18.00
N TYR A 68 2.07 24.03 -18.75
CA TYR A 68 2.66 23.74 -20.04
C TYR A 68 1.81 24.21 -21.23
N GLN A 69 0.68 24.90 -20.96
CA GLN A 69 -0.24 25.42 -21.99
C GLN A 69 -0.64 24.36 -23.03
N THR A 70 -1.26 23.30 -22.57
CA THR A 70 -1.78 22.19 -23.38
C THR A 70 -3.02 21.61 -22.70
N ASP A 71 -3.84 20.90 -23.43
CA ASP A 71 -5.02 20.15 -22.97
C ASP A 71 -4.95 18.66 -23.33
N ASP A 72 -3.85 18.26 -23.95
CA ASP A 72 -3.59 16.88 -24.38
C ASP A 72 -2.45 16.26 -23.58
N LEU A 73 -2.65 15.04 -23.08
CA LEU A 73 -1.69 14.37 -22.20
C LEU A 73 -0.42 13.93 -22.94
N ALA A 74 -0.53 13.52 -24.22
CA ALA A 74 0.65 13.14 -24.99
C ALA A 74 1.52 14.37 -25.30
N HIS A 75 0.91 15.49 -25.69
CA HIS A 75 1.61 16.75 -25.87
C HIS A 75 2.23 17.26 -24.56
N LEU A 76 1.54 17.08 -23.41
CA LEU A 76 2.11 17.41 -22.11
C LEU A 76 3.40 16.62 -21.86
N VAL A 77 3.37 15.29 -22.03
CA VAL A 77 4.53 14.42 -21.81
C VAL A 77 5.70 14.83 -22.70
N VAL A 78 5.46 15.13 -23.98
CA VAL A 78 6.52 15.61 -24.90
C VAL A 78 7.13 16.92 -24.40
N LYS A 79 6.31 17.93 -24.06
CA LYS A 79 6.81 19.21 -23.52
C LYS A 79 7.57 19.06 -22.21
N MET A 80 7.09 18.20 -21.33
CA MET A 80 7.78 17.90 -20.06
C MET A 80 9.12 17.22 -20.32
N ARG A 81 9.15 16.25 -21.24
CA ARG A 81 10.36 15.53 -21.65
C ARG A 81 11.41 16.46 -22.27
N GLU A 82 10.99 17.43 -23.10
CA GLU A 82 11.90 18.43 -23.68
C GLU A 82 12.57 19.29 -22.59
N LYS A 83 11.86 19.57 -21.49
CA LYS A 83 12.37 20.36 -20.39
C LYS A 83 13.19 19.54 -19.39
N ASN A 84 12.73 18.35 -19.06
CA ASN A 84 13.35 17.43 -18.11
C ASN A 84 13.48 16.04 -18.76
N PRO A 85 14.53 15.80 -19.53
CA PRO A 85 14.66 14.60 -20.36
C PRO A 85 14.67 13.29 -19.59
N ASP A 86 15.18 13.25 -18.38
CA ASP A 86 15.42 11.99 -17.67
C ASP A 86 14.35 11.65 -16.63
N ASP A 87 13.63 12.64 -16.10
CA ASP A 87 12.73 12.45 -14.96
C ASP A 87 11.43 13.29 -15.04
N PHE A 88 10.95 13.58 -16.26
CA PHE A 88 9.75 14.40 -16.46
C PHE A 88 8.55 13.97 -15.61
N PHE A 89 8.40 12.68 -15.38
CA PHE A 89 7.32 12.07 -14.60
C PHE A 89 7.42 12.37 -13.08
N GLN A 90 8.54 12.88 -12.59
CA GLN A 90 8.70 13.33 -11.20
C GLN A 90 7.69 14.43 -10.83
N ALA A 91 7.25 15.21 -11.81
CA ALA A 91 6.25 16.25 -11.60
C ALA A 91 4.81 15.73 -11.42
N PHE A 92 4.54 14.47 -11.77
CA PHE A 92 3.22 13.88 -11.59
C PHE A 92 2.92 13.63 -10.10
N ARG A 93 1.66 13.75 -9.74
CA ARG A 93 1.12 13.43 -8.41
C ARG A 93 0.04 12.38 -8.54
N GLY A 94 0.04 11.39 -7.63
CA GLY A 94 -0.92 10.29 -7.60
C GLY A 94 -0.33 8.94 -8.01
N PRO A 95 -1.17 7.90 -8.10
CA PRO A 95 -0.77 6.55 -8.50
C PRO A 95 -0.57 6.47 -10.03
N PHE A 96 0.65 6.19 -10.47
CA PHE A 96 0.94 6.00 -11.90
C PHE A 96 2.12 5.07 -12.12
N THR A 97 2.11 4.42 -13.28
CA THR A 97 3.25 3.70 -13.87
C THR A 97 3.35 4.06 -15.33
N GLY A 98 4.51 3.88 -15.92
CA GLY A 98 4.63 4.12 -17.36
C GLY A 98 5.86 3.52 -18.02
N LEU A 99 5.79 3.53 -19.33
CA LEU A 99 6.86 3.22 -20.26
C LEU A 99 6.94 4.36 -21.28
N PHE A 100 8.15 4.84 -21.54
CA PHE A 100 8.42 5.82 -22.57
C PHE A 100 9.59 5.34 -23.42
N VAL A 101 9.43 5.35 -24.74
CA VAL A 101 10.48 4.97 -25.70
C VAL A 101 10.66 6.09 -26.71
N GLU A 102 11.89 6.50 -26.90
CA GLU A 102 12.30 7.43 -27.94
C GLU A 102 13.00 6.65 -29.06
N LYS A 103 12.30 6.45 -30.18
CA LYS A 103 12.72 5.55 -31.26
C LYS A 103 14.05 5.95 -31.89
N ASN A 104 14.24 7.26 -32.15
CA ASN A 104 15.42 7.78 -32.84
C ASN A 104 16.72 7.59 -32.06
N THR A 105 16.63 7.55 -30.72
CA THR A 105 17.79 7.41 -29.83
C THR A 105 17.93 6.00 -29.26
N HIS A 106 16.95 5.13 -29.50
CA HIS A 106 16.82 3.81 -28.88
C HIS A 106 16.88 3.85 -27.35
N LYS A 107 16.45 4.97 -26.75
CA LYS A 107 16.34 5.13 -25.30
C LYS A 107 14.94 4.74 -24.86
N ALA A 108 14.88 4.07 -23.73
CA ALA A 108 13.61 3.78 -23.10
C ALA A 108 13.72 4.00 -21.59
N LEU A 109 12.58 4.27 -20.97
CA LEU A 109 12.49 4.32 -19.53
C LEU A 109 11.17 3.68 -19.07
N VAL A 110 11.23 2.99 -17.92
CA VAL A 110 10.08 2.42 -17.23
C VAL A 110 10.07 2.97 -15.83
N PHE A 111 8.94 3.47 -15.36
CA PHE A 111 8.85 4.17 -14.09
C PHE A 111 7.62 3.80 -13.28
N THR A 112 7.75 3.90 -11.98
CA THR A 112 6.65 3.88 -11.01
C THR A 112 6.60 5.22 -10.28
N ASN A 113 5.56 5.45 -9.47
CA ASN A 113 5.43 6.70 -8.73
C ASN A 113 6.31 6.76 -7.46
N GLN A 114 6.32 7.91 -6.81
CA GLN A 114 7.20 8.22 -5.68
C GLN A 114 6.87 7.43 -4.41
N THR A 115 5.64 6.94 -4.26
CA THR A 115 5.10 6.32 -3.04
C THR A 115 4.84 4.83 -3.18
N GLY A 116 4.98 4.25 -4.39
CA GLY A 116 4.87 2.82 -4.65
C GLY A 116 3.46 2.24 -4.50
N ASP A 117 2.43 3.07 -4.53
CA ASP A 117 1.03 2.68 -4.60
C ASP A 117 0.61 2.17 -5.99
N SER A 118 1.50 2.32 -6.96
CA SER A 118 1.47 1.63 -8.25
C SER A 118 2.79 0.87 -8.42
N ALA A 119 2.71 -0.40 -8.83
CA ALA A 119 3.89 -1.26 -8.93
C ALA A 119 4.31 -1.49 -10.38
N VAL A 120 5.60 -1.69 -10.59
CA VAL A 120 6.18 -2.29 -11.78
C VAL A 120 7.06 -3.47 -11.38
N PHE A 121 6.91 -4.58 -12.06
CA PHE A 121 7.71 -5.79 -11.89
C PHE A 121 8.58 -6.00 -13.11
N CYS A 122 9.85 -6.34 -12.90
CA CYS A 122 10.90 -6.41 -13.91
C CYS A 122 11.50 -7.80 -13.96
N TYR A 123 11.57 -8.37 -15.15
CA TYR A 123 12.30 -9.61 -15.46
C TYR A 123 13.31 -9.32 -16.55
N GLN A 124 14.55 -9.75 -16.37
CA GLN A 124 15.63 -9.56 -17.35
C GLN A 124 16.43 -10.83 -17.53
N ARG A 125 16.62 -11.25 -18.80
CA ARG A 125 17.45 -12.40 -19.13
C ARG A 125 17.96 -12.31 -20.57
N GLY A 126 19.27 -12.18 -20.72
CA GLY A 126 19.90 -12.04 -22.05
C GLY A 126 19.36 -10.80 -22.78
N ASP A 127 18.82 -11.00 -23.94
CA ASP A 127 18.20 -9.96 -24.80
C ASP A 127 16.73 -9.67 -24.49
N LEU A 128 16.14 -10.41 -23.54
CA LEU A 128 14.74 -10.23 -23.14
C LEU A 128 14.65 -9.41 -21.86
N SER A 129 13.85 -8.34 -21.89
CA SER A 129 13.41 -7.61 -20.71
C SER A 129 11.90 -7.50 -20.71
N VAL A 130 11.25 -7.87 -19.61
CA VAL A 130 9.79 -7.82 -19.45
C VAL A 130 9.45 -6.93 -18.27
N PHE A 131 8.51 -6.02 -18.49
CA PHE A 131 8.00 -5.10 -17.47
C PHE A 131 6.49 -5.22 -17.39
N SER A 132 5.94 -5.26 -16.19
CA SER A 132 4.50 -5.33 -16.00
C SER A 132 4.04 -4.55 -14.78
N SER A 133 2.88 -3.90 -14.88
CA SER A 133 2.21 -3.30 -13.72
C SER A 133 1.51 -4.33 -12.81
N ASN A 134 1.59 -5.62 -13.17
CA ASN A 134 0.91 -6.71 -12.47
C ASN A 134 1.79 -7.97 -12.41
N PHE A 135 2.13 -8.41 -11.20
CA PHE A 135 3.01 -9.57 -11.00
C PHE A 135 2.42 -10.88 -11.51
N TYR A 136 1.10 -11.06 -11.33
CA TYR A 136 0.43 -12.26 -11.82
C TYR A 136 0.50 -12.36 -13.36
N LEU A 137 0.27 -11.24 -14.07
CA LEU A 137 0.41 -11.22 -15.53
C LEU A 137 1.83 -11.58 -15.97
N LEU A 138 2.83 -11.05 -15.29
CA LEU A 138 4.23 -11.36 -15.57
C LEU A 138 4.50 -12.85 -15.30
N SER A 139 4.05 -13.42 -14.20
CA SER A 139 4.21 -14.85 -13.90
C SER A 139 3.58 -15.73 -14.99
N GLN A 140 2.38 -15.37 -15.50
CA GLN A 140 1.73 -16.11 -16.57
C GLN A 140 2.48 -15.97 -17.92
N PHE A 141 3.05 -14.77 -18.21
CA PHE A 141 3.92 -14.59 -19.37
C PHE A 141 5.14 -15.51 -19.30
N LEU A 142 5.81 -15.61 -18.15
CA LEU A 142 6.95 -16.51 -17.98
C LEU A 142 6.53 -17.97 -18.19
N LYS A 143 5.39 -18.38 -17.63
CA LYS A 143 4.85 -19.73 -17.73
C LYS A 143 4.49 -20.10 -19.18
N GLU A 144 3.75 -19.25 -19.89
CA GLU A 144 3.37 -19.47 -21.29
C GLU A 144 4.58 -19.65 -22.23
N ASN A 145 5.65 -18.89 -21.94
CA ASN A 145 6.86 -18.89 -22.75
C ASN A 145 7.94 -19.84 -22.22
N ARG A 146 7.66 -20.63 -21.19
CA ARG A 146 8.59 -21.57 -20.54
C ARG A 146 9.92 -20.91 -20.14
N LEU A 147 9.82 -19.67 -19.66
CA LEU A 147 10.95 -18.93 -19.16
C LEU A 147 11.25 -19.33 -17.70
N PRO A 148 12.51 -19.22 -17.26
CA PRO A 148 12.85 -19.53 -15.86
C PRO A 148 12.04 -18.70 -14.87
N ALA A 149 11.52 -19.41 -13.89
CA ALA A 149 10.79 -18.87 -12.75
C ALA A 149 11.10 -19.74 -11.54
N THR A 150 12.15 -19.39 -10.81
CA THR A 150 12.59 -20.09 -9.60
C THR A 150 11.88 -19.51 -8.38
N PHE A 151 11.49 -20.35 -7.43
CA PHE A 151 10.84 -19.87 -6.21
C PHE A 151 11.76 -18.99 -5.36
N GLY A 152 11.31 -17.78 -5.02
CA GLY A 152 12.06 -16.76 -4.29
C GLY A 152 12.07 -17.05 -2.78
N VAL A 153 13.06 -17.78 -2.30
CA VAL A 153 13.19 -18.15 -0.88
C VAL A 153 13.37 -16.95 0.05
N GLN A 154 14.03 -15.88 -0.41
CA GLN A 154 14.17 -14.63 0.34
C GLN A 154 12.81 -13.97 0.54
N ALA A 155 12.00 -13.87 -0.50
CA ALA A 155 10.64 -13.32 -0.41
C ALA A 155 9.74 -14.15 0.51
N ALA A 156 9.89 -15.49 0.49
CA ALA A 156 9.20 -16.36 1.43
C ALA A 156 9.62 -16.07 2.88
N HIS A 157 10.92 -15.90 3.14
CA HIS A 157 11.43 -15.54 4.47
C HIS A 157 10.89 -14.18 4.95
N TRP A 158 10.83 -13.16 4.06
CA TRP A 158 10.21 -11.87 4.39
C TRP A 158 8.74 -12.02 4.74
N MET A 159 7.98 -12.78 3.96
CA MET A 159 6.58 -13.05 4.28
C MET A 159 6.40 -13.73 5.64
N LEU A 160 7.25 -14.71 5.99
CA LEU A 160 7.18 -15.44 7.26
C LEU A 160 7.65 -14.63 8.48
N THR A 161 8.42 -13.56 8.29
CA THR A 161 8.97 -12.75 9.38
C THR A 161 8.32 -11.38 9.49
N PHE A 162 8.11 -10.68 8.39
CA PHE A 162 7.52 -9.35 8.36
C PHE A 162 6.02 -9.35 8.01
N GLY A 163 5.53 -10.39 7.33
CA GLY A 163 4.17 -10.43 6.79
C GLY A 163 4.01 -9.62 5.50
N PHE A 164 5.09 -9.12 4.95
CA PHE A 164 5.18 -8.37 3.69
C PHE A 164 6.62 -8.35 3.17
N GLN A 165 6.80 -7.97 1.90
CA GLN A 165 8.11 -7.79 1.31
C GLN A 165 8.75 -6.50 1.82
N ILE A 166 10.03 -6.53 2.24
CA ILE A 166 10.76 -5.35 2.76
C ILE A 166 11.74 -4.75 1.76
N ASP A 167 11.89 -5.39 0.61
CA ASP A 167 12.80 -5.00 -0.47
C ASP A 167 12.18 -5.27 -1.85
N ALA A 168 13.00 -5.27 -2.89
CA ALA A 168 12.59 -5.52 -4.27
C ALA A 168 12.30 -6.99 -4.59
N SER A 169 12.56 -7.93 -3.67
CA SER A 169 12.38 -9.37 -3.92
C SER A 169 10.90 -9.73 -4.13
N THR A 170 10.67 -10.77 -4.95
CA THR A 170 9.35 -11.33 -5.19
C THR A 170 9.38 -12.85 -5.04
N PHE A 171 8.22 -13.51 -5.06
CA PHE A 171 8.15 -14.97 -5.03
C PHE A 171 8.75 -15.66 -6.27
N ILE A 172 9.06 -14.92 -7.35
CA ILE A 172 9.85 -15.42 -8.46
C ILE A 172 11.24 -14.76 -8.38
N GLN A 173 12.28 -15.53 -8.13
CA GLN A 173 13.65 -15.05 -7.86
C GLN A 173 14.18 -14.14 -8.98
N GLU A 174 13.84 -14.41 -10.24
CA GLU A 174 14.29 -13.65 -11.41
C GLU A 174 13.47 -12.37 -11.64
N VAL A 175 12.43 -12.13 -10.84
CA VAL A 175 11.59 -10.94 -10.94
C VAL A 175 11.82 -10.06 -9.73
N HIS A 176 12.12 -8.79 -9.96
CA HIS A 176 12.16 -7.79 -8.90
C HIS A 176 11.06 -6.72 -9.07
N ARG A 177 10.57 -6.18 -7.96
CA ARG A 177 9.68 -5.03 -7.95
C ARG A 177 10.51 -3.75 -8.05
N LEU A 178 10.17 -2.87 -8.96
CA LEU A 178 10.72 -1.52 -8.99
C LEU A 178 10.24 -0.76 -7.73
N LEU A 179 11.19 -0.33 -6.89
CA LEU A 179 10.88 0.29 -5.61
C LEU A 179 10.33 1.72 -5.78
N PRO A 180 9.61 2.26 -4.78
CA PRO A 180 9.09 3.63 -4.80
C PRO A 180 10.16 4.66 -5.15
N GLY A 181 9.83 5.59 -6.06
CA GLY A 181 10.75 6.63 -6.49
C GLY A 181 11.92 6.17 -7.36
N LYS A 182 11.85 4.97 -7.94
CA LYS A 182 12.85 4.44 -8.88
C LYS A 182 12.30 4.29 -10.30
N ALA A 183 13.21 4.32 -11.26
CA ALA A 183 12.93 4.09 -12.69
C ALA A 183 14.04 3.25 -13.31
N MET A 184 13.69 2.50 -14.37
CA MET A 184 14.61 1.74 -15.21
C MET A 184 14.89 2.55 -16.48
N TYR A 185 16.15 2.71 -16.83
CA TYR A 185 16.62 3.43 -18.02
C TYR A 185 17.35 2.49 -18.95
N LEU A 186 16.93 2.47 -20.22
CA LEU A 186 17.66 1.79 -21.29
C LEU A 186 18.58 2.79 -21.99
N ASN A 187 19.88 2.57 -21.85
CA ASN A 187 20.91 3.35 -22.53
C ASN A 187 21.92 2.39 -23.16
N ASN A 188 22.24 2.58 -24.45
CA ASN A 188 23.22 1.76 -25.18
C ASN A 188 22.96 0.24 -25.06
N GLY A 189 21.69 -0.17 -25.07
CA GLY A 189 21.28 -1.57 -24.96
C GLY A 189 21.32 -2.17 -23.55
N CYS A 190 21.66 -1.39 -22.52
CA CYS A 190 21.72 -1.84 -21.12
C CYS A 190 20.69 -1.10 -20.27
N TRP A 191 19.95 -1.88 -19.47
CA TRP A 191 19.05 -1.34 -18.47
C TRP A 191 19.80 -1.03 -17.16
N SER A 192 19.46 0.11 -16.57
CA SER A 192 19.97 0.51 -15.25
C SER A 192 18.84 1.06 -14.39
N GLU A 193 18.81 0.70 -13.11
CA GLU A 193 17.87 1.25 -12.14
C GLU A 193 18.45 2.53 -11.51
N VAL A 194 17.63 3.58 -11.43
CA VAL A 194 18.02 4.87 -10.86
C VAL A 194 16.91 5.37 -9.93
N ALA A 195 17.28 5.85 -8.74
CA ALA A 195 16.37 6.56 -7.86
C ALA A 195 16.23 8.01 -8.35
N TYR A 196 15.03 8.39 -8.76
CA TYR A 196 14.70 9.75 -9.18
C TYR A 196 14.05 10.57 -8.05
N HIS A 197 13.52 9.89 -7.03
CA HIS A 197 12.91 10.51 -5.86
C HIS A 197 13.19 9.71 -4.61
N ARG A 198 13.48 10.38 -3.51
CA ARG A 198 13.58 9.77 -2.18
C ARG A 198 13.18 10.79 -1.13
N PHE A 199 12.27 10.43 -0.24
CA PHE A 199 11.99 11.21 0.95
C PHE A 199 13.23 11.21 1.85
N GLN A 200 13.53 12.37 2.41
CA GLN A 200 14.67 12.58 3.27
C GLN A 200 14.20 13.04 4.65
N SER A 201 14.88 12.61 5.68
CA SER A 201 14.69 13.17 7.01
C SER A 201 15.41 14.51 7.05
N GLY A 202 14.64 15.58 7.03
CA GLY A 202 15.17 16.93 7.01
C GLY A 202 15.26 17.56 8.39
N ASP A 203 15.76 18.77 8.39
CA ASP A 203 15.90 19.61 9.58
C ASP A 203 15.50 21.06 9.22
N LEU A 204 14.30 21.17 8.64
CA LEU A 204 13.77 22.44 8.17
C LEU A 204 13.62 23.43 9.33
N THR A 205 14.32 24.56 9.24
CA THR A 205 14.22 25.63 10.22
C THR A 205 12.92 26.41 10.01
N VAL A 206 11.91 26.11 10.81
CA VAL A 206 10.58 26.71 10.76
C VAL A 206 9.98 26.72 12.16
N SER A 207 9.21 27.74 12.52
CA SER A 207 8.47 27.75 13.79
C SER A 207 7.34 26.71 13.77
N GLU A 208 6.89 26.27 14.95
CA GLU A 208 5.77 25.31 15.03
C GLU A 208 4.47 25.90 14.46
N GLU A 209 4.24 27.19 14.64
CA GLU A 209 3.08 27.91 14.14
C GLU A 209 3.06 27.94 12.61
N GLU A 210 4.18 28.26 11.98
CA GLU A 210 4.37 28.20 10.53
C GLU A 210 4.27 26.77 9.99
N ALA A 211 4.86 25.80 10.71
CA ALA A 211 4.77 24.40 10.32
C ALA A 211 3.31 23.91 10.32
N VAL A 212 2.51 24.27 11.34
CA VAL A 212 1.08 23.92 11.42
C VAL A 212 0.29 24.58 10.30
N GLU A 213 0.59 25.81 9.92
CA GLU A 213 -0.04 26.52 8.81
C GLU A 213 0.29 25.87 7.46
N GLN A 214 1.56 25.53 7.23
CA GLN A 214 1.99 24.81 6.02
C GLN A 214 1.36 23.42 5.91
N ILE A 215 1.28 22.68 7.02
CA ILE A 215 0.58 21.39 7.10
C ILE A 215 -0.88 21.56 6.62
N ASP A 216 -1.60 22.57 7.12
CA ASP A 216 -2.98 22.80 6.72
C ASP A 216 -3.09 23.13 5.22
N GLY A 217 -2.28 24.05 4.74
CA GLY A 217 -2.26 24.47 3.33
C GLY A 217 -2.00 23.29 2.37
N LEU A 218 -0.94 22.52 2.64
CA LEU A 218 -0.55 21.38 1.81
C LEU A 218 -1.57 20.24 1.90
N PHE A 219 -2.11 19.96 3.09
CA PHE A 219 -3.12 18.92 3.23
C PHE A 219 -4.43 19.28 2.53
N ARG A 220 -4.88 20.53 2.61
CA ARG A 220 -6.04 21.03 1.86
C ARG A 220 -5.82 20.92 0.35
N GLN A 221 -4.63 21.23 -0.15
CA GLN A 221 -4.28 21.04 -1.55
C GLN A 221 -4.34 19.56 -1.96
N ALA A 222 -3.78 18.66 -1.13
CA ALA A 222 -3.81 17.22 -1.37
C ALA A 222 -5.24 16.67 -1.39
N VAL A 223 -6.09 17.07 -0.42
CA VAL A 223 -7.52 16.71 -0.40
C VAL A 223 -8.21 17.22 -1.66
N LYS A 224 -7.95 18.47 -2.05
CA LYS A 224 -8.53 19.05 -3.26
C LYS A 224 -8.16 18.25 -4.51
N ARG A 225 -6.88 17.91 -4.70
CA ARG A 225 -6.41 17.07 -5.82
C ARG A 225 -7.17 15.75 -5.89
N CYS A 226 -7.32 15.08 -4.74
CA CYS A 226 -8.00 13.79 -4.65
C CYS A 226 -9.49 13.88 -5.00
N PHE A 227 -10.23 14.83 -4.42
CA PHE A 227 -11.67 14.97 -4.61
C PHE A 227 -12.05 15.63 -5.95
N ASP A 228 -11.27 16.61 -6.42
CA ASP A 228 -11.47 17.21 -7.75
C ASP A 228 -11.30 16.18 -8.87
N LYS A 229 -10.47 15.13 -8.66
CA LYS A 229 -10.32 14.07 -9.65
C LYS A 229 -11.63 13.36 -9.94
N ASP A 230 -12.47 13.11 -8.94
CA ASP A 230 -13.81 12.56 -9.14
C ASP A 230 -14.66 13.49 -10.00
N LEU A 231 -14.66 14.79 -9.69
CA LEU A 231 -15.42 15.81 -10.43
C LEU A 231 -14.93 15.95 -11.88
N GLU A 232 -13.64 15.78 -12.15
CA GLU A 232 -13.08 15.79 -13.51
C GLU A 232 -13.70 14.71 -14.41
N TYR A 233 -14.08 13.58 -13.82
CA TYR A 233 -14.71 12.45 -14.50
C TYR A 233 -16.24 12.44 -14.39
N GLY A 234 -16.84 13.52 -13.87
CA GLY A 234 -18.28 13.68 -13.78
C GLY A 234 -18.91 12.95 -12.60
N TYR A 235 -18.12 12.34 -11.72
CA TYR A 235 -18.65 11.74 -10.50
C TYR A 235 -19.05 12.84 -9.52
N ARG A 236 -20.31 12.81 -9.08
CA ARG A 236 -20.87 13.80 -8.16
C ARG A 236 -20.96 13.31 -6.72
N GLN A 237 -20.68 12.05 -6.49
CA GLN A 237 -20.61 11.42 -5.18
C GLN A 237 -19.20 10.92 -4.94
N HIS A 238 -18.67 11.19 -3.75
CA HIS A 238 -17.36 10.73 -3.32
C HIS A 238 -17.51 9.49 -2.44
N LEU A 239 -16.63 8.51 -2.63
CA LEU A 239 -16.51 7.36 -1.75
C LEU A 239 -15.31 7.59 -0.85
N ALA A 240 -15.49 7.51 0.47
CA ALA A 240 -14.40 7.72 1.41
C ALA A 240 -14.42 6.71 2.56
N ASP A 241 -13.24 6.25 2.98
CA ASP A 241 -13.12 5.41 4.17
C ASP A 241 -13.52 6.19 5.43
N MET A 242 -14.13 5.48 6.39
CA MET A 242 -14.30 5.96 7.75
C MET A 242 -13.93 4.86 8.73
N SER A 243 -12.93 5.13 9.55
CA SER A 243 -12.46 4.24 10.61
C SER A 243 -12.61 4.88 12.00
N ALA A 244 -12.32 4.12 13.05
CA ALA A 244 -12.21 4.66 14.40
C ALA A 244 -11.02 5.63 14.57
N GLY A 245 -10.09 5.66 13.60
CA GLY A 245 -8.89 6.49 13.61
C GLY A 245 -9.17 7.96 13.30
N MET A 246 -8.12 8.80 13.45
CA MET A 246 -8.19 10.22 13.10
C MET A 246 -7.92 10.46 11.61
N ASP A 247 -7.14 9.62 10.95
CA ASP A 247 -6.64 9.93 9.60
C ASP A 247 -7.77 9.92 8.57
N SER A 248 -8.57 8.86 8.50
CA SER A 248 -9.78 8.83 7.65
C SER A 248 -10.79 9.93 8.01
N ARG A 249 -10.91 10.25 9.31
CA ARG A 249 -11.75 11.36 9.77
C ARG A 249 -11.27 12.70 9.24
N MET A 250 -9.95 12.97 9.31
CA MET A 250 -9.39 14.23 8.82
C MET A 250 -9.55 14.41 7.32
N VAL A 251 -9.45 13.33 6.54
CA VAL A 251 -9.78 13.39 5.10
C VAL A 251 -11.22 13.88 4.88
N ASN A 252 -12.19 13.30 5.60
CA ASN A 252 -13.60 13.69 5.50
C ASN A 252 -13.87 15.11 6.01
N VAL A 253 -13.31 15.48 7.15
CA VAL A 253 -13.50 16.81 7.77
C VAL A 253 -12.94 17.92 6.86
N VAL A 254 -11.73 17.73 6.34
CA VAL A 254 -11.11 18.72 5.45
C VAL A 254 -11.83 18.78 4.11
N ALA A 255 -12.29 17.66 3.58
CA ALA A 255 -13.10 17.62 2.37
C ALA A 255 -14.39 18.45 2.54
N GLN A 256 -15.13 18.27 3.65
CA GLN A 256 -16.31 19.09 3.94
C GLN A 256 -15.97 20.58 4.12
N ALA A 257 -14.88 20.91 4.79
CA ALA A 257 -14.40 22.29 4.94
C ALA A 257 -14.02 22.94 3.59
N LEU A 258 -13.75 22.13 2.56
CA LEU A 258 -13.51 22.57 1.17
C LEU A 258 -14.79 22.60 0.32
N GLY A 259 -15.94 22.19 0.86
CA GLY A 259 -17.25 22.22 0.19
C GLY A 259 -17.67 20.93 -0.51
N TYR A 260 -16.95 19.81 -0.30
CA TYR A 260 -17.39 18.49 -0.80
C TYR A 260 -18.43 17.92 0.17
N ASP A 261 -19.72 17.96 -0.22
CA ASP A 261 -20.88 17.64 0.63
C ASP A 261 -21.51 16.27 0.35
N LYS A 262 -21.17 15.63 -0.77
CA LYS A 262 -21.78 14.37 -1.20
C LYS A 262 -20.85 13.18 -0.95
N ILE A 263 -20.51 12.95 0.32
CA ILE A 263 -19.61 11.88 0.72
C ILE A 263 -20.43 10.67 1.21
N THR A 264 -20.13 9.51 0.65
CA THR A 264 -20.56 8.21 1.15
C THR A 264 -19.37 7.51 1.77
N ASN A 265 -19.45 7.25 3.07
CA ASN A 265 -18.38 6.53 3.77
C ASN A 265 -18.54 5.02 3.65
N ILE A 266 -17.42 4.32 3.56
CA ILE A 266 -17.35 2.87 3.73
C ILE A 266 -16.59 2.54 5.01
N SER A 267 -17.06 1.51 5.69
CA SER A 267 -16.41 0.94 6.88
C SER A 267 -16.72 -0.54 6.98
N TYR A 268 -15.80 -1.31 7.52
CA TYR A 268 -16.01 -2.75 7.73
C TYR A 268 -15.28 -3.21 8.98
N SER A 269 -15.93 -4.06 9.76
CA SER A 269 -15.36 -4.64 10.98
C SER A 269 -16.23 -5.77 11.52
N GLN A 270 -15.73 -6.48 12.51
CA GLN A 270 -16.53 -7.37 13.36
C GLN A 270 -17.67 -6.57 14.01
N THR A 271 -18.89 -7.10 13.99
CA THR A 271 -20.06 -6.48 14.65
C THR A 271 -19.84 -6.32 16.16
N GLY A 272 -20.19 -5.15 16.68
CA GLY A 272 -20.01 -4.79 18.08
C GLY A 272 -18.58 -4.38 18.43
N SER A 273 -17.70 -4.24 17.45
CA SER A 273 -16.34 -3.75 17.66
C SER A 273 -16.33 -2.26 18.03
N GLU A 274 -15.21 -1.81 18.61
CA GLU A 274 -14.99 -0.38 18.83
C GLU A 274 -14.90 0.38 17.49
N GLU A 275 -14.34 -0.25 16.48
CA GLU A 275 -14.24 0.28 15.11
C GLU A 275 -15.62 0.66 14.55
N GLU A 276 -16.57 -0.29 14.56
CA GLU A 276 -17.95 -0.03 14.12
C GLU A 276 -18.60 1.13 14.87
N ARG A 277 -18.50 1.10 16.19
CA ARG A 277 -19.13 2.10 17.06
C ARG A 277 -18.61 3.51 16.80
N LEU A 278 -17.30 3.67 16.67
CA LEU A 278 -16.68 4.98 16.47
C LEU A 278 -16.84 5.47 15.04
N ALA A 279 -16.72 4.59 14.02
CA ALA A 279 -16.97 4.95 12.63
C ALA A 279 -18.41 5.44 12.42
N LYS A 280 -19.41 4.71 12.94
CA LYS A 280 -20.81 5.13 12.88
C LYS A 280 -21.07 6.51 13.53
N ARG A 281 -20.46 6.76 14.69
CA ARG A 281 -20.56 8.06 15.36
C ARG A 281 -19.93 9.18 14.55
N ALA A 282 -18.76 8.94 13.94
CA ALA A 282 -18.09 9.91 13.10
C ALA A 282 -18.92 10.26 11.87
N VAL A 283 -19.45 9.26 11.17
CA VAL A 283 -20.31 9.45 10.00
C VAL A 283 -21.58 10.23 10.36
N GLN A 284 -22.22 9.87 11.48
CA GLN A 284 -23.43 10.57 11.95
C GLN A 284 -23.14 12.05 12.29
N HIS A 285 -22.00 12.33 12.93
CA HIS A 285 -21.60 13.70 13.26
C HIS A 285 -21.35 14.54 12.00
N LEU A 286 -20.71 13.95 10.98
CA LEU A 286 -20.43 14.62 9.71
C LEU A 286 -21.66 14.71 8.78
N GLY A 287 -22.76 14.04 9.10
CA GLY A 287 -23.95 13.99 8.25
C GLY A 287 -23.77 13.21 6.94
N ASN A 288 -22.73 12.40 6.84
CA ASN A 288 -22.43 11.59 5.66
C ASN A 288 -23.33 10.34 5.59
N LYS A 289 -23.37 9.68 4.43
CA LYS A 289 -23.96 8.34 4.28
C LYS A 289 -22.95 7.29 4.70
N LEU A 290 -23.41 6.09 5.12
CA LEU A 290 -22.54 4.97 5.49
C LEU A 290 -22.97 3.69 4.78
N ILE A 291 -22.00 3.03 4.14
CA ILE A 291 -22.07 1.63 3.72
C ILE A 291 -21.21 0.84 4.70
N PHE A 292 -21.83 0.01 5.52
CA PHE A 292 -21.11 -0.79 6.51
C PHE A 292 -21.14 -2.27 6.15
N GLY A 293 -19.95 -2.91 6.09
CA GLY A 293 -19.78 -4.34 5.89
C GLY A 293 -19.41 -5.05 7.20
N THR A 294 -20.17 -6.08 7.58
CA THR A 294 -19.77 -6.93 8.70
C THR A 294 -18.72 -7.95 8.26
N LEU A 295 -17.72 -8.18 9.11
CA LEU A 295 -16.72 -9.23 8.94
C LEU A 295 -17.07 -10.51 9.74
N ASP A 296 -18.24 -10.58 10.38
CA ASP A 296 -18.67 -11.72 11.21
C ASP A 296 -18.60 -13.07 10.48
N PRO A 297 -19.01 -13.18 9.19
CA PRO A 297 -18.88 -14.41 8.44
C PRO A 297 -17.43 -14.79 8.10
N HIS A 298 -16.48 -13.85 8.24
CA HIS A 298 -15.05 -13.96 7.91
C HIS A 298 -14.73 -14.79 6.65
N GLU A 299 -15.65 -14.79 5.69
CA GLU A 299 -15.57 -15.57 4.45
C GLU A 299 -14.32 -15.25 3.61
N PHE A 300 -13.78 -14.03 3.71
CA PHE A 300 -12.56 -13.62 2.99
C PHE A 300 -11.32 -14.45 3.42
N ILE A 301 -11.36 -15.10 4.58
CA ILE A 301 -10.29 -15.99 5.04
C ILE A 301 -10.14 -17.20 4.09
N PHE A 302 -11.23 -17.63 3.46
CA PHE A 302 -11.23 -18.75 2.52
C PHE A 302 -10.85 -18.33 1.08
N ASP A 303 -10.73 -17.04 0.80
CA ASP A 303 -10.34 -16.50 -0.51
C ASP A 303 -8.81 -16.43 -0.69
N LEU A 304 -8.05 -17.30 -0.04
CA LEU A 304 -6.59 -17.29 0.08
C LEU A 304 -5.86 -17.07 -1.25
N GLU A 305 -6.09 -17.90 -2.25
CA GLU A 305 -5.40 -17.78 -3.55
C GLU A 305 -5.88 -16.56 -4.34
N LYS A 306 -7.18 -16.24 -4.28
CA LYS A 306 -7.73 -15.04 -4.90
C LYS A 306 -7.06 -13.78 -4.37
N LEU A 307 -6.98 -13.63 -3.05
CA LEU A 307 -6.38 -12.45 -2.41
C LEU A 307 -4.87 -12.39 -2.64
N THR A 308 -4.16 -13.53 -2.55
CA THR A 308 -2.73 -13.61 -2.86
C THR A 308 -2.43 -13.20 -4.32
N ARG A 309 -3.31 -13.56 -5.27
CA ARG A 309 -3.20 -13.11 -6.65
C ARG A 309 -3.43 -11.60 -6.77
N MET A 310 -4.44 -11.06 -6.07
CA MET A 310 -4.83 -9.66 -6.16
C MET A 310 -3.81 -8.70 -5.53
N ASP A 311 -3.15 -9.11 -4.45
CA ASP A 311 -2.10 -8.32 -3.76
C ASP A 311 -0.68 -8.68 -4.23
N PHE A 312 -0.57 -9.53 -5.26
CA PHE A 312 0.70 -9.98 -5.84
C PHE A 312 1.59 -10.77 -4.88
N GLY A 313 1.05 -11.29 -3.78
CA GLY A 313 1.81 -11.91 -2.71
C GLY A 313 2.71 -10.94 -1.96
N THR A 314 2.48 -9.63 -2.06
CA THR A 314 3.32 -8.61 -1.42
C THR A 314 3.00 -8.39 0.06
N TYR A 315 1.83 -8.85 0.51
CA TYR A 315 1.37 -8.78 1.91
C TYR A 315 0.68 -10.08 2.32
N LEU A 316 0.57 -10.34 3.63
CA LEU A 316 -0.20 -11.50 4.11
C LEU A 316 -1.66 -11.41 3.62
N TYR A 317 -2.16 -12.48 3.02
CA TYR A 317 -3.36 -12.47 2.17
C TYR A 317 -4.63 -11.87 2.82
N CYS A 318 -4.79 -12.01 4.12
CA CYS A 318 -5.97 -11.51 4.82
C CYS A 318 -5.73 -10.22 5.61
N GLY A 319 -4.56 -9.58 5.50
CA GLY A 319 -4.16 -8.45 6.32
C GLY A 319 -5.18 -7.31 6.31
N ILE A 320 -4.98 -6.33 5.44
CA ILE A 320 -5.91 -5.22 5.27
C ILE A 320 -6.92 -5.45 4.13
N THR A 321 -7.02 -6.66 3.63
CA THR A 321 -7.88 -7.06 2.50
C THR A 321 -9.29 -7.45 2.90
N GLY A 322 -9.60 -7.51 4.21
CA GLY A 322 -10.91 -7.92 4.71
C GLY A 322 -12.11 -7.11 4.18
N GLY A 323 -11.86 -5.91 3.65
CA GLY A 323 -12.87 -5.09 2.98
C GLY A 323 -13.19 -5.50 1.53
N GLU A 324 -12.43 -6.40 0.90
CA GLU A 324 -12.60 -6.78 -0.50
C GLU A 324 -14.03 -7.23 -0.80
N ARG A 325 -14.63 -8.04 0.05
CA ARG A 325 -16.01 -8.51 -0.13
C ARG A 325 -17.07 -7.40 0.00
N LEU A 326 -16.76 -6.30 0.69
CA LEU A 326 -17.60 -5.12 0.67
C LEU A 326 -17.43 -4.37 -0.65
N LEU A 327 -16.20 -4.15 -1.09
CA LEU A 327 -15.89 -3.45 -2.34
C LEU A 327 -16.52 -4.16 -3.54
N SER A 328 -16.50 -5.49 -3.58
CA SER A 328 -17.11 -6.28 -4.67
C SER A 328 -18.63 -6.11 -4.80
N LYS A 329 -19.30 -5.55 -3.80
CA LYS A 329 -20.75 -5.29 -3.79
C LYS A 329 -21.10 -3.82 -4.10
N ILE A 330 -20.13 -2.96 -4.29
CA ILE A 330 -20.34 -1.54 -4.59
C ILE A 330 -20.39 -1.35 -6.11
N ASP A 331 -21.40 -0.63 -6.57
CA ASP A 331 -21.44 -0.16 -7.96
C ASP A 331 -20.55 1.07 -8.12
N PHE A 332 -19.33 0.84 -8.58
CA PHE A 332 -18.36 1.91 -8.81
C PHE A 332 -18.69 2.81 -10.01
N ASN A 333 -19.76 2.56 -10.78
CA ASN A 333 -20.23 3.53 -11.76
C ASN A 333 -20.81 4.78 -11.08
N ALA A 334 -21.23 4.68 -9.83
CA ALA A 334 -21.73 5.80 -9.04
C ALA A 334 -20.63 6.65 -8.39
N PHE A 335 -19.41 6.12 -8.29
CA PHE A 335 -18.30 6.73 -7.54
C PHE A 335 -17.03 6.80 -8.39
N GLY A 336 -16.18 7.78 -8.12
CA GLY A 336 -14.84 7.88 -8.69
C GLY A 336 -13.82 7.01 -7.94
N ALA A 337 -12.77 7.63 -7.44
CA ALA A 337 -11.76 6.98 -6.62
C ALA A 337 -12.25 6.78 -5.17
N GLU A 338 -11.65 5.84 -4.45
CA GLU A 338 -11.86 5.65 -3.02
C GLU A 338 -10.88 6.55 -2.23
N GLN A 339 -11.41 7.46 -1.44
CA GLN A 339 -10.63 8.41 -0.64
C GLN A 339 -10.29 7.77 0.71
N THR A 340 -9.02 7.64 1.05
CA THR A 340 -8.57 6.93 2.26
C THR A 340 -7.73 7.82 3.17
N GLY A 341 -7.60 7.42 4.44
CA GLY A 341 -6.65 8.00 5.39
C GLY A 341 -5.32 7.22 5.47
N GLN A 342 -5.01 6.40 4.48
CA GLN A 342 -3.85 5.53 4.50
C GLN A 342 -2.55 6.31 4.70
N LEU A 343 -1.65 5.77 5.54
CA LEU A 343 -0.36 6.35 5.94
C LEU A 343 -0.43 7.71 6.64
N GLY A 344 -1.60 8.20 7.06
CA GLY A 344 -1.71 9.45 7.80
C GLY A 344 -0.89 9.42 9.08
N ASP A 345 -0.98 8.35 9.83
CA ASP A 345 -0.23 8.14 11.07
C ASP A 345 1.30 8.09 10.83
N ILE A 346 1.75 7.56 9.70
CA ILE A 346 3.16 7.47 9.34
C ILE A 346 3.71 8.84 8.97
N ALA A 347 3.05 9.57 8.08
CA ALA A 347 3.47 10.90 7.65
C ALA A 347 3.62 11.86 8.82
N ILE A 348 2.79 11.73 9.85
CA ILE A 348 2.73 12.63 10.98
C ILE A 348 3.43 12.11 12.24
N GLY A 349 4.16 10.98 12.17
CA GLY A 349 5.15 10.60 13.18
C GLY A 349 4.83 9.43 14.10
N THR A 350 4.02 8.45 13.69
CA THR A 350 3.77 7.22 14.48
C THR A 350 5.05 6.44 14.79
N PHE A 351 6.00 6.42 13.87
CA PHE A 351 7.26 5.70 14.05
C PHE A 351 8.33 6.51 14.78
N VAL A 352 8.14 7.82 14.97
CA VAL A 352 9.07 8.68 15.70
C VAL A 352 8.87 8.50 17.21
N LYS A 353 9.45 7.46 17.78
CA LYS A 353 9.37 7.18 19.23
C LYS A 353 10.55 7.72 20.01
N THR A 354 11.73 7.67 19.43
CA THR A 354 12.98 8.13 20.04
C THR A 354 13.81 8.89 19.00
N ALA A 355 14.71 9.77 19.45
CA ALA A 355 15.64 10.49 18.59
C ALA A 355 16.82 9.61 18.10
N SER A 356 16.67 8.29 18.08
CA SER A 356 17.71 7.37 17.65
C SER A 356 17.76 7.29 16.13
N ASN A 357 18.93 7.54 15.56
CA ASN A 357 19.21 7.34 14.13
C ASN A 357 19.47 5.86 13.77
N ALA A 358 19.41 4.94 14.75
CA ALA A 358 19.65 3.53 14.50
C ALA A 358 18.40 2.86 13.92
N VAL A 359 18.58 2.12 12.84
CA VAL A 359 17.54 1.26 12.25
C VAL A 359 17.40 -0.01 13.09
N ASN A 360 16.18 -0.32 13.51
CA ASN A 360 15.81 -1.58 14.13
C ASN A 360 14.77 -2.31 13.26
N PRO A 361 15.18 -3.23 12.40
CA PRO A 361 14.27 -3.98 11.52
C PRO A 361 13.18 -4.73 12.29
N SER A 362 13.47 -5.22 13.49
CA SER A 362 12.49 -5.93 14.31
C SER A 362 11.29 -5.08 14.73
N ALA A 363 11.40 -3.75 14.67
CA ALA A 363 10.30 -2.86 15.03
C ALA A 363 9.11 -2.90 14.05
N VAL A 364 9.32 -3.40 12.83
CA VAL A 364 8.29 -3.49 11.79
C VAL A 364 7.82 -4.93 11.51
N ARG A 365 8.36 -5.92 12.20
CA ARG A 365 7.99 -7.33 12.03
C ARG A 365 6.56 -7.63 12.50
N CYS A 366 5.87 -8.48 11.77
CA CYS A 366 4.58 -9.05 12.20
C CYS A 366 4.76 -10.23 13.15
N SER A 367 5.84 -11.00 13.01
CA SER A 367 6.16 -12.14 13.88
C SER A 367 7.62 -12.12 14.34
N ASN A 368 7.83 -12.58 15.57
CA ASN A 368 9.17 -12.86 16.10
C ASN A 368 9.39 -14.37 16.34
N TRP A 369 8.53 -15.22 15.76
CA TRP A 369 8.59 -16.67 15.93
C TRP A 369 9.83 -17.28 15.29
N LEU A 370 10.15 -16.83 14.05
CA LEU A 370 11.40 -17.18 13.39
C LEU A 370 12.50 -16.13 13.68
N PRO A 371 13.77 -16.49 13.75
CA PRO A 371 14.87 -15.53 13.72
C PRO A 371 14.95 -14.85 12.35
N LEU A 372 15.60 -13.68 12.28
CA LEU A 372 16.02 -13.11 10.99
C LEU A 372 17.21 -13.90 10.45
N ASP A 373 17.18 -14.24 9.18
CA ASP A 373 18.27 -14.94 8.52
C ASP A 373 19.39 -13.95 8.17
N SER A 374 20.57 -14.18 8.73
CA SER A 374 21.74 -13.32 8.52
C SER A 374 22.30 -13.34 7.09
N ARG A 375 21.84 -14.25 6.23
CA ARG A 375 22.18 -14.27 4.81
C ARG A 375 21.56 -13.11 4.04
N TYR A 376 20.47 -12.52 4.57
CA TYR A 376 19.73 -11.46 3.91
C TYR A 376 19.96 -10.11 4.59
N ASP A 377 20.22 -9.08 3.79
CA ASP A 377 20.29 -7.72 4.29
C ASP A 377 18.88 -7.19 4.59
N VAL A 378 18.65 -6.86 5.84
CA VAL A 378 17.36 -6.31 6.30
C VAL A 378 17.23 -4.79 6.08
N ASN A 379 18.29 -4.13 5.58
CA ASN A 379 18.27 -2.70 5.23
C ASN A 379 19.04 -2.45 3.90
N PRO A 380 18.64 -3.13 2.80
CA PRO A 380 19.39 -3.08 1.54
C PRO A 380 19.45 -1.69 0.91
N GLU A 381 18.47 -0.83 1.21
CA GLU A 381 18.43 0.57 0.75
C GLU A 381 19.20 1.54 1.67
N HIS A 382 19.87 1.04 2.71
CA HIS A 382 20.72 1.80 3.63
C HIS A 382 20.02 3.03 4.23
N PHE A 383 18.78 2.85 4.74
CA PHE A 383 18.07 3.93 5.42
C PHE A 383 18.83 4.38 6.66
N GLU A 384 18.97 5.69 6.80
CA GLU A 384 19.77 6.34 7.85
C GLU A 384 19.09 6.36 9.22
N ASN A 385 17.76 6.21 9.26
CA ASN A 385 16.99 6.21 10.51
C ASN A 385 15.74 5.32 10.43
N GLN A 386 15.18 5.02 11.61
CA GLN A 386 14.02 4.14 11.76
C GLN A 386 12.76 4.68 11.09
N ASP A 387 12.60 5.99 11.01
CA ASP A 387 11.40 6.62 10.46
C ASP A 387 11.33 6.40 8.94
N LEU A 388 12.42 6.67 8.22
CA LEU A 388 12.52 6.38 6.78
C LEU A 388 12.46 4.88 6.50
N TYR A 389 13.18 4.06 7.27
CA TYR A 389 13.10 2.61 7.14
C TYR A 389 11.65 2.11 7.27
N SER A 390 10.91 2.61 8.26
CA SER A 390 9.52 2.22 8.47
C SER A 390 8.59 2.76 7.39
N LEU A 391 8.85 3.97 6.85
CA LEU A 391 8.10 4.53 5.74
C LEU A 391 8.20 3.64 4.50
N TYR A 392 9.42 3.32 4.09
CA TYR A 392 9.65 2.58 2.85
C TYR A 392 9.26 1.10 2.97
N THR A 393 9.54 0.46 4.11
CA THR A 393 9.21 -0.95 4.31
C THR A 393 7.74 -1.14 4.71
N ARG A 394 7.38 -0.85 5.96
CA ARG A 394 6.03 -1.06 6.48
C ARG A 394 4.98 -0.14 5.83
N GLY A 395 5.35 1.08 5.47
CA GLY A 395 4.46 2.02 4.79
C GLY A 395 4.24 1.62 3.35
N PHE A 396 5.22 1.89 2.49
CA PHE A 396 5.07 1.75 1.04
C PHE A 396 5.01 0.29 0.57
N LEU A 397 5.87 -0.59 1.07
CA LEU A 397 5.89 -1.99 0.64
C LEU A 397 4.88 -2.86 1.39
N GLY A 398 4.54 -2.52 2.64
CA GLY A 398 3.57 -3.24 3.45
C GLY A 398 2.15 -2.70 3.29
N ALA A 399 1.82 -1.61 4.00
CA ALA A 399 0.45 -1.11 4.14
C ALA A 399 -0.20 -0.71 2.79
N MET A 400 0.58 -0.16 1.84
CA MET A 400 0.07 0.22 0.52
C MET A 400 -0.26 -0.98 -0.38
N SER A 401 0.21 -2.19 -0.06
CA SER A 401 -0.11 -3.40 -0.83
C SER A 401 -1.61 -3.72 -0.88
N SER A 402 -2.39 -3.28 0.10
CA SER A 402 -3.86 -3.40 0.06
C SER A 402 -4.50 -2.66 -1.12
N TRP A 403 -3.80 -1.67 -1.68
CA TRP A 403 -4.31 -0.91 -2.83
C TRP A 403 -4.27 -1.72 -4.12
N PHE A 404 -3.41 -2.73 -4.22
CA PHE A 404 -3.44 -3.67 -5.35
C PHE A 404 -4.76 -4.46 -5.38
N VAL A 405 -5.29 -4.83 -4.21
CA VAL A 405 -6.63 -5.44 -4.12
C VAL A 405 -7.70 -4.45 -4.55
N ARG A 406 -7.66 -3.21 -4.05
CA ARG A 406 -8.63 -2.15 -4.37
C ARG A 406 -8.59 -1.75 -5.85
N LYS A 407 -7.41 -1.78 -6.48
CA LYS A 407 -7.22 -1.50 -7.91
C LYS A 407 -8.09 -2.38 -8.81
N ASN A 408 -8.57 -3.53 -8.36
CA ASN A 408 -9.53 -4.35 -9.12
C ASN A 408 -10.92 -3.69 -9.25
N TYR A 409 -11.23 -2.70 -8.42
CA TYR A 409 -12.52 -1.99 -8.37
C TYR A 409 -12.38 -0.52 -8.75
N THR A 410 -11.48 0.20 -8.09
CA THR A 410 -11.15 1.60 -8.34
C THR A 410 -9.76 1.92 -7.79
N PHE A 411 -9.22 3.11 -8.09
CA PHE A 411 -8.03 3.62 -7.41
C PHE A 411 -8.38 4.03 -5.98
N ALA A 412 -7.52 3.65 -5.04
CA ALA A 412 -7.49 4.23 -3.71
C ALA A 412 -6.56 5.45 -3.72
N LEU A 413 -6.95 6.52 -3.06
CA LEU A 413 -6.20 7.75 -2.94
C LEU A 413 -6.09 8.14 -1.48
N SER A 414 -4.96 8.72 -1.07
CA SER A 414 -4.81 9.30 0.25
C SER A 414 -4.13 10.67 0.16
N PRO A 415 -4.74 11.73 0.67
CA PRO A 415 -4.09 13.03 0.75
C PRO A 415 -2.79 13.00 1.57
N PHE A 416 -2.65 12.06 2.49
CA PHE A 416 -1.46 11.94 3.34
C PHE A 416 -0.21 11.48 2.60
N ILE A 417 -0.36 10.81 1.45
CA ILE A 417 0.77 10.40 0.61
C ILE A 417 1.04 11.35 -0.55
N ASP A 418 0.32 12.46 -0.64
CA ASP A 418 0.69 13.52 -1.59
C ASP A 418 2.16 13.90 -1.36
N VAL A 419 2.95 13.91 -2.45
CA VAL A 419 4.40 14.06 -2.37
C VAL A 419 4.80 15.40 -1.75
N ASP A 420 4.03 16.47 -2.02
CA ASP A 420 4.31 17.80 -1.49
C ASP A 420 4.03 17.84 0.02
N PHE A 421 2.90 17.27 0.45
CA PHE A 421 2.54 17.17 1.87
C PHE A 421 3.51 16.27 2.65
N MET A 422 3.75 15.06 2.15
CA MET A 422 4.63 14.09 2.81
C MET A 422 6.07 14.58 2.84
N GLY A 423 6.56 15.16 1.74
CA GLY A 423 7.90 15.74 1.65
C GLY A 423 8.11 16.85 2.68
N PHE A 424 7.13 17.74 2.84
CA PHE A 424 7.18 18.76 3.88
C PHE A 424 7.23 18.14 5.29
N CYS A 425 6.33 17.17 5.59
CA CYS A 425 6.28 16.52 6.89
C CYS A 425 7.60 15.82 7.25
N TYR A 426 8.24 15.15 6.28
CA TYR A 426 9.52 14.47 6.51
C TYR A 426 10.70 15.42 6.64
N ASN A 427 10.64 16.62 6.04
CA ASN A 427 11.64 17.66 6.22
C ASN A 427 11.54 18.42 7.55
N LEU A 428 10.46 18.23 8.32
CA LEU A 428 10.33 18.83 9.65
C LEU A 428 11.26 18.13 10.66
N PRO A 429 11.77 18.86 11.68
CA PRO A 429 12.51 18.26 12.78
C PRO A 429 11.73 17.08 13.40
N LEU A 430 12.43 15.98 13.71
CA LEU A 430 11.81 14.78 14.28
C LEU A 430 11.00 15.07 15.56
N ASP A 431 11.47 16.03 16.38
CA ASP A 431 10.76 16.43 17.60
C ASP A 431 9.37 17.04 17.34
N TYR A 432 9.16 17.66 16.18
CA TYR A 432 7.86 18.20 15.77
C TYR A 432 6.85 17.10 15.49
N ARG A 433 7.31 15.98 14.91
CA ARG A 433 6.48 14.83 14.58
C ARG A 433 6.35 13.83 15.75
N ARG A 434 7.30 13.84 16.71
CA ARG A 434 7.30 12.91 17.84
C ARG A 434 5.96 12.94 18.57
N ASN A 435 5.40 11.72 18.80
CA ASN A 435 4.12 11.54 19.46
C ASN A 435 2.96 12.31 18.81
N HIS A 436 3.01 12.55 17.51
CA HIS A 436 2.01 13.31 16.76
C HIS A 436 1.83 14.76 17.25
N ARG A 437 2.88 15.38 17.76
CA ARG A 437 2.80 16.70 18.42
C ARG A 437 2.18 17.75 17.50
N LEU A 438 2.71 17.96 16.29
CA LEU A 438 2.16 18.94 15.35
C LEU A 438 0.80 18.53 14.81
N TYR A 439 0.55 17.23 14.64
CA TYR A 439 -0.75 16.75 14.19
C TYR A 439 -1.90 17.20 15.12
N TRP A 440 -1.73 16.99 16.42
CA TRP A 440 -2.73 17.44 17.38
C TRP A 440 -2.86 18.95 17.46
N LYS A 441 -1.75 19.72 17.30
CA LYS A 441 -1.81 21.17 17.20
C LYS A 441 -2.57 21.64 15.97
N TRP A 442 -2.30 21.02 14.80
CA TRP A 442 -3.00 21.30 13.56
C TRP A 442 -4.50 21.04 13.68
N VAL A 443 -4.91 19.84 14.13
CA VAL A 443 -6.32 19.48 14.30
C VAL A 443 -7.01 20.45 15.28
N LYS A 444 -6.38 20.75 16.41
CA LYS A 444 -6.95 21.65 17.41
C LYS A 444 -7.13 23.09 16.91
N ARG A 445 -6.21 23.55 16.07
CA ARG A 445 -6.24 24.93 15.54
C ARG A 445 -7.28 25.11 14.43
N TYR A 446 -7.34 24.19 13.49
CA TYR A 446 -8.14 24.35 12.27
C TYR A 446 -9.42 23.51 12.25
N TYR A 447 -9.47 22.39 12.96
CA TYR A 447 -10.58 21.42 12.92
C TYR A 447 -10.97 20.93 14.33
N PRO A 448 -11.25 21.83 15.29
CA PRO A 448 -11.53 21.44 16.68
C PRO A 448 -12.72 20.49 16.80
N ASP A 449 -13.72 20.60 15.93
CA ASP A 449 -14.90 19.74 15.92
C ASP A 449 -14.56 18.27 15.64
N ALA A 450 -13.48 17.99 14.91
CA ALA A 450 -12.99 16.62 14.70
C ALA A 450 -12.61 15.92 16.02
N LEU A 451 -12.30 16.67 17.07
CA LEU A 451 -11.93 16.19 18.40
C LEU A 451 -13.12 15.90 19.31
N THR A 452 -14.33 16.32 18.94
CA THR A 452 -15.56 16.12 19.75
C THR A 452 -16.01 14.65 19.74
N ILE A 453 -15.63 13.88 18.71
CA ILE A 453 -15.94 12.47 18.58
C ILE A 453 -14.76 11.65 19.13
N PRO A 454 -14.98 10.69 20.02
CA PRO A 454 -13.93 9.79 20.48
C PRO A 454 -13.24 9.05 19.34
N THR A 455 -11.95 8.82 19.47
CA THR A 455 -11.13 8.08 18.53
C THR A 455 -10.45 6.91 19.23
N SER A 456 -10.10 5.86 18.49
CA SER A 456 -9.30 4.75 19.01
C SER A 456 -7.87 5.18 19.39
N ARG A 457 -7.37 6.27 18.81
CA ARG A 457 -6.05 6.82 19.14
C ARG A 457 -6.14 7.63 20.43
N LYS A 458 -5.37 7.23 21.45
CA LYS A 458 -5.27 7.97 22.71
C LYS A 458 -4.57 9.31 22.46
N ARG A 459 -5.23 10.39 22.85
CA ARG A 459 -4.63 11.73 22.90
C ARG A 459 -3.48 11.74 23.91
N ILE A 460 -2.40 12.44 23.61
CA ILE A 460 -1.31 12.61 24.57
C ILE A 460 -1.77 13.60 25.63
N PRO A 461 -1.63 13.24 26.92
CA PRO A 461 -1.99 14.14 28.02
C PRO A 461 -1.12 15.41 27.99
N GLU A 462 -1.72 16.57 27.88
CA GLU A 462 -1.02 17.86 27.86
C GLU A 462 -0.89 18.44 29.28
N THR A 463 -1.92 18.27 30.11
CA THR A 463 -1.96 18.81 31.48
C THR A 463 -1.39 17.83 32.51
N LEU A 464 -0.95 18.34 33.66
CA LEU A 464 -0.49 17.51 34.80
C LEU A 464 -1.59 16.57 35.28
N PHE A 465 -2.85 17.01 35.27
CA PHE A 465 -4.00 16.20 35.63
C PHE A 465 -4.23 15.07 34.61
N GLU A 466 -4.23 15.35 33.32
CA GLU A 466 -4.36 14.34 32.28
C GLU A 466 -3.20 13.32 32.34
N LYS A 467 -1.97 13.79 32.60
CA LYS A 467 -0.80 12.91 32.81
C LYS A 467 -0.96 11.99 34.00
N SER A 468 -1.51 12.48 35.09
CA SER A 468 -1.75 11.65 36.29
C SER A 468 -2.86 10.62 36.08
N VAL A 469 -3.93 10.99 35.38
CA VAL A 469 -5.02 10.08 34.99
C VAL A 469 -4.52 9.01 34.02
N ASP A 470 -3.73 9.39 32.99
CA ASP A 470 -3.16 8.45 32.03
C ASP A 470 -2.16 7.49 32.70
N PHE A 471 -1.34 8.00 33.64
CA PHE A 471 -0.45 7.17 34.46
C PHE A 471 -1.22 6.15 35.30
N GLY A 472 -2.30 6.57 35.95
CA GLY A 472 -3.19 5.69 36.70
C GLY A 472 -3.85 4.61 35.82
N GLN A 473 -4.34 5.00 34.64
CA GLN A 473 -4.92 4.07 33.67
C GLN A 473 -3.89 3.08 33.11
N ARG A 474 -2.69 3.54 32.79
CA ARG A 474 -1.59 2.65 32.35
C ARG A 474 -1.19 1.65 33.43
N GLY A 475 -1.13 2.11 34.71
CA GLY A 475 -0.90 1.26 35.87
C GLY A 475 -1.96 0.17 36.01
N LEU A 476 -3.24 0.55 35.92
CA LEU A 476 -4.38 -0.38 36.00
C LEU A 476 -4.38 -1.38 34.82
N HIS A 477 -4.16 -0.91 33.60
CA HIS A 477 -4.06 -1.78 32.43
C HIS A 477 -2.86 -2.74 32.51
N LYS A 478 -1.72 -2.29 33.06
CA LYS A 478 -0.55 -3.14 33.30
C LYS A 478 -0.84 -4.21 34.36
N ALA A 479 -1.50 -3.84 35.43
CA ALA A 479 -1.91 -4.77 36.50
C ALA A 479 -2.92 -5.81 35.97
N LEU A 480 -3.95 -5.38 35.25
CA LEU A 480 -4.92 -6.27 34.59
C LEU A 480 -4.26 -7.22 33.60
N ARG A 481 -3.27 -6.72 32.81
CA ARG A 481 -2.53 -7.55 31.84
C ARG A 481 -1.63 -8.58 32.50
N ILE A 482 -1.02 -8.22 33.66
CA ILE A 482 -0.23 -9.16 34.49
C ILE A 482 -1.16 -10.20 35.11
N GLY A 483 -2.28 -9.78 35.70
CA GLY A 483 -3.28 -10.68 36.28
C GLY A 483 -3.85 -11.65 35.23
N HIS A 484 -4.13 -11.16 34.02
CA HIS A 484 -4.60 -12.00 32.92
C HIS A 484 -3.53 -12.99 32.42
N LYS A 485 -2.26 -12.57 32.41
CA LYS A 485 -1.13 -13.41 32.03
C LYS A 485 -0.86 -14.54 33.02
N THR A 486 -1.03 -14.26 34.34
CA THR A 486 -0.95 -15.27 35.38
C THR A 486 -2.12 -16.25 35.36
N LEU A 487 -3.35 -15.79 35.16
CA LEU A 487 -4.53 -16.64 35.02
C LEU A 487 -4.46 -17.51 33.75
N HIS A 488 -3.88 -17.00 32.69
CA HIS A 488 -3.63 -17.77 31.44
C HIS A 488 -2.55 -18.84 31.66
N GLY A 489 -1.46 -18.51 32.36
CA GLY A 489 -0.42 -19.47 32.74
C GLY A 489 -0.94 -20.58 33.66
N MET A 490 -2.05 -20.35 34.39
CA MET A 490 -2.75 -21.33 35.20
C MET A 490 -3.84 -22.11 34.45
N GLY A 491 -4.01 -21.87 33.13
CA GLY A 491 -5.07 -22.54 32.35
C GLY A 491 -6.50 -22.08 32.64
N LEU A 492 -6.67 -21.02 33.44
CA LEU A 492 -7.97 -20.54 33.90
C LEU A 492 -8.65 -19.54 32.94
N THR A 493 -7.91 -19.03 31.98
CA THR A 493 -8.47 -18.15 30.91
C THR A 493 -7.92 -18.55 29.55
N ARG A 494 -8.77 -18.53 28.51
CA ARG A 494 -8.34 -18.66 27.12
C ARG A 494 -7.58 -17.41 26.69
N SER A 495 -6.59 -17.59 25.81
CA SER A 495 -5.77 -16.48 25.30
C SER A 495 -6.63 -15.35 24.75
N SER A 496 -6.45 -14.13 25.28
CA SER A 496 -7.16 -12.92 24.86
C SER A 496 -6.41 -12.14 23.80
N VAL A 497 -5.62 -12.80 22.94
CA VAL A 497 -4.79 -12.10 21.94
C VAL A 497 -5.65 -11.40 20.89
N SER A 498 -6.90 -11.78 20.69
CA SER A 498 -7.89 -10.94 20.02
C SER A 498 -9.24 -11.10 20.69
N ALA A 499 -9.66 -10.07 21.43
CA ALA A 499 -11.03 -10.00 21.89
C ALA A 499 -11.95 -9.97 20.66
N ARG A 500 -13.13 -10.62 20.76
CA ARG A 500 -14.20 -10.52 19.75
C ARG A 500 -14.50 -9.07 19.32
N SER A 501 -14.21 -8.13 20.21
CA SER A 501 -14.41 -6.68 19.99
C SER A 501 -13.35 -6.01 19.10
N SER A 502 -12.31 -6.72 18.64
CA SER A 502 -11.35 -6.13 17.68
C SER A 502 -11.94 -6.09 16.27
N MET A 503 -11.40 -5.22 15.43
CA MET A 503 -11.83 -5.07 14.03
C MET A 503 -11.74 -6.40 13.27
N ASN A 504 -10.60 -7.08 13.37
CA ASN A 504 -10.30 -8.37 12.75
C ASN A 504 -9.86 -9.38 13.82
N PRO A 505 -10.78 -10.06 14.50
CA PRO A 505 -10.45 -10.97 15.61
C PRO A 505 -10.02 -12.36 15.08
N TYR A 506 -8.94 -12.44 14.31
CA TYR A 506 -8.46 -13.67 13.65
C TYR A 506 -8.30 -14.84 14.61
N GLN A 507 -7.71 -14.61 15.80
CA GLN A 507 -7.53 -15.67 16.80
C GLN A 507 -8.88 -16.17 17.32
N TYR A 508 -9.82 -15.24 17.60
CA TYR A 508 -11.16 -15.60 18.04
C TYR A 508 -11.90 -16.43 17.00
N TRP A 509 -11.85 -16.04 15.72
CA TRP A 509 -12.46 -16.81 14.63
C TRP A 509 -11.84 -18.20 14.52
N TYR A 510 -10.51 -18.29 14.53
CA TYR A 510 -9.81 -19.58 14.48
C TYR A 510 -10.17 -20.49 15.67
N ASP A 511 -10.28 -19.95 16.88
CA ASP A 511 -10.61 -20.71 18.09
C ASP A 511 -12.07 -21.17 18.12
N THR A 512 -12.98 -20.42 17.51
CA THR A 512 -14.42 -20.65 17.59
C THR A 512 -15.03 -21.28 16.35
N ASP A 513 -14.41 -21.11 15.16
CA ASP A 513 -14.91 -21.70 13.91
C ASP A 513 -14.14 -22.97 13.50
N PRO A 514 -14.78 -24.16 13.58
CA PRO A 514 -14.17 -25.39 13.08
C PRO A 514 -13.87 -25.38 11.57
N ALA A 515 -14.68 -24.67 10.75
CA ALA A 515 -14.49 -24.63 9.30
C ALA A 515 -13.18 -23.92 8.95
N MET A 516 -12.86 -22.83 9.64
CA MET A 516 -11.60 -22.12 9.46
C MET A 516 -10.39 -23.01 9.81
N ARG A 517 -10.48 -23.77 10.92
CA ARG A 517 -9.40 -24.71 11.30
C ARG A 517 -9.22 -25.83 10.28
N THR A 518 -10.33 -26.40 9.82
CA THR A 518 -10.32 -27.46 8.79
C THR A 518 -9.67 -26.93 7.51
N PHE A 519 -10.12 -25.77 7.02
CA PHE A 519 -9.55 -25.15 5.82
C PHE A 519 -8.03 -24.93 5.95
N PHE A 520 -7.56 -24.38 7.09
CA PHE A 520 -6.13 -24.13 7.29
C PHE A 520 -5.32 -25.44 7.26
N ASN A 521 -5.80 -26.47 7.96
CA ASN A 521 -5.11 -27.76 8.02
C ASN A 521 -5.11 -28.48 6.66
N GLU A 522 -6.24 -28.49 5.95
CA GLU A 522 -6.36 -29.11 4.64
C GLU A 522 -5.48 -28.40 3.61
N TYR A 523 -5.54 -27.04 3.57
CA TYR A 523 -4.73 -26.27 2.64
C TYR A 523 -3.23 -26.48 2.90
N TYR A 524 -2.81 -26.41 4.17
CA TYR A 524 -1.43 -26.68 4.57
C TYR A 524 -0.98 -28.08 4.14
N SER A 525 -1.73 -29.10 4.52
CA SER A 525 -1.36 -30.50 4.25
C SER A 525 -1.29 -30.82 2.76
N LYS A 526 -2.21 -30.24 1.97
CA LYS A 526 -2.26 -30.43 0.52
C LYS A 526 -1.08 -29.76 -0.20
N ASN A 527 -0.63 -28.59 0.26
CA ASN A 527 0.28 -27.75 -0.50
C ASN A 527 1.71 -27.74 0.05
N LEU A 528 1.99 -28.32 1.21
CA LEU A 528 3.34 -28.31 1.79
C LEU A 528 4.38 -28.97 0.88
N SER A 529 4.02 -30.03 0.16
CA SER A 529 4.89 -30.72 -0.80
C SER A 529 5.33 -29.86 -2.00
N LEU A 530 4.65 -28.72 -2.26
CA LEU A 530 5.11 -27.75 -3.26
C LEU A 530 6.47 -27.12 -2.91
N LEU A 531 6.91 -27.27 -1.66
CA LEU A 531 8.19 -26.77 -1.15
C LEU A 531 9.24 -27.89 -0.96
N ASP A 532 9.05 -29.10 -1.47
CA ASP A 532 10.00 -30.22 -1.30
C ASP A 532 11.40 -29.89 -1.87
N ASP A 533 11.45 -29.11 -2.95
CA ASP A 533 12.71 -28.64 -3.54
C ASP A 533 13.39 -27.49 -2.71
N PHE A 534 12.70 -26.98 -1.66
CA PHE A 534 13.14 -25.87 -0.82
C PHE A 534 13.06 -26.24 0.67
N PRO A 535 13.88 -27.20 1.15
CA PRO A 535 13.70 -27.81 2.47
C PRO A 535 13.84 -26.85 3.64
N GLU A 536 14.65 -25.80 3.53
CA GLU A 536 14.79 -24.76 4.57
C GLU A 536 13.49 -23.95 4.68
N THR A 537 12.95 -23.48 3.57
CA THR A 537 11.66 -22.76 3.54
C THR A 537 10.51 -23.65 4.01
N ALA A 538 10.51 -24.93 3.63
CA ALA A 538 9.52 -25.89 4.11
C ALA A 538 9.58 -26.06 5.63
N ALA A 539 10.77 -26.06 6.22
CA ALA A 539 10.97 -26.11 7.67
C ALA A 539 10.46 -24.84 8.36
N GLU A 540 10.75 -23.64 7.80
CA GLU A 540 10.22 -22.38 8.30
C GLU A 540 8.68 -22.33 8.24
N VAL A 541 8.08 -22.76 7.12
CA VAL A 541 6.61 -22.83 6.96
C VAL A 541 5.99 -23.79 7.98
N ARG A 542 6.62 -24.94 8.26
CA ARG A 542 6.16 -25.85 9.33
C ARG A 542 6.20 -25.19 10.69
N ALA A 543 7.33 -24.57 11.05
CA ALA A 543 7.49 -23.90 12.33
C ALA A 543 6.45 -22.78 12.53
N MET A 544 6.17 -22.00 11.48
CA MET A 544 5.15 -20.96 11.51
C MET A 544 3.73 -21.54 11.61
N PHE A 545 3.45 -22.63 10.93
CA PHE A 545 2.13 -23.29 11.00
C PHE A 545 1.88 -23.97 12.36
N GLU A 546 2.91 -24.44 13.04
CA GLU A 546 2.86 -25.01 14.39
C GLU A 546 2.73 -23.94 15.49
N SER A 547 3.04 -22.68 15.20
CA SER A 547 2.90 -21.56 16.15
C SER A 547 1.48 -21.48 16.72
N PRO A 548 1.31 -21.13 18.01
CA PRO A 548 0.00 -20.88 18.60
C PRO A 548 -0.66 -19.58 18.11
N VAL A 549 0.08 -18.72 17.41
CA VAL A 549 -0.37 -17.42 16.91
C VAL A 549 -0.98 -17.56 15.52
N ILE A 550 -2.22 -17.17 15.37
CA ILE A 550 -2.94 -17.31 14.09
C ILE A 550 -2.27 -16.54 12.93
N LEU A 551 -1.67 -15.38 13.19
CA LEU A 551 -0.98 -14.60 12.15
C LEU A 551 0.20 -15.38 11.57
N ASP A 552 0.92 -16.16 12.36
CA ASP A 552 2.02 -16.99 11.89
C ASP A 552 1.52 -18.06 10.91
N LYS A 553 0.38 -18.70 11.22
CA LYS A 553 -0.27 -19.65 10.32
C LYS A 553 -0.73 -18.98 9.01
N ILE A 554 -1.29 -17.77 9.11
CA ILE A 554 -1.71 -16.99 7.93
C ILE A 554 -0.51 -16.68 7.02
N MET A 555 0.63 -16.29 7.59
CA MET A 555 1.85 -16.04 6.83
C MET A 555 2.37 -17.33 6.16
N ALA A 556 2.36 -18.46 6.86
CA ALA A 556 2.71 -19.78 6.30
C ALA A 556 1.81 -20.13 5.11
N LEU A 557 0.49 -19.98 5.25
CA LEU A 557 -0.46 -20.25 4.16
C LEU A 557 -0.28 -19.28 2.99
N THR A 558 0.08 -18.00 3.24
CA THR A 558 0.36 -17.04 2.17
C THR A 558 1.55 -17.49 1.30
N VAL A 559 2.61 -18.04 1.91
CA VAL A 559 3.77 -18.59 1.18
C VAL A 559 3.36 -19.77 0.31
N LEU A 560 2.55 -20.68 0.83
CA LEU A 560 2.03 -21.83 0.07
C LEU A 560 1.11 -21.38 -1.08
N ALA A 561 0.25 -20.40 -0.82
CA ALA A 561 -0.61 -19.83 -1.85
C ALA A 561 0.17 -19.15 -2.96
N ALA A 562 1.21 -18.38 -2.61
CA ALA A 562 2.07 -17.75 -3.60
C ALA A 562 2.77 -18.79 -4.49
N ARG A 563 3.25 -19.90 -3.91
CA ARG A 563 3.83 -21.00 -4.67
C ARG A 563 2.82 -21.63 -5.63
N ASN A 564 1.56 -21.76 -5.21
CA ASN A 564 0.51 -22.35 -6.05
C ASN A 564 0.01 -21.38 -7.13
N VAL A 565 -0.10 -20.09 -6.84
CA VAL A 565 -0.70 -19.08 -7.73
C VAL A 565 0.26 -18.65 -8.84
N PHE A 566 1.56 -18.49 -8.53
CA PHE A 566 2.52 -17.88 -9.46
C PHE A 566 3.35 -18.90 -10.24
N PHE A 567 3.30 -20.18 -9.92
CA PHE A 567 4.03 -21.27 -10.58
C PHE A 567 3.10 -22.33 -11.16
#